data_aeb6b24bca48bfb05a381a444e8fc92f
#
_entry.id   aeb6b24bca48bfb05a381a444e8fc92f
#
_cell.length_a   1.000
_cell.length_b   1.000
_cell.length_c   1.000
_cell.angle_alpha   90.00
_cell.angle_beta   90.00
_cell.angle_gamma   90.00
#
_symmetry.space_group_name_H-M   'P 1'
#
loop_
_entity.id
_entity.type
_entity.pdbx_description
1 polymer ?
#
loop_
_entity_poly.entity_id
_entity_poly.type
_entity_poly.pdbx_seq_one_letter_code
_entity_poly.pdbx_strand_id
1 'polypeptide(L)'
;MKKLILIFLLLWINIHFSSAQIDVPGDLDNEYFRLLALKNEQVTHLGYWPTIDPFVDSLTWSLWDHRSKGDQFKEGLTILNPGAKTHINSSYARGFNDGPVWKGKGITQEVNLGLRWKKNRLSVMFVPNIFYSQNLPFELATQIKDDVSPFSYQFANKFAVSYRVDWVQRYGDNAFVNFHPGQSEIRYQDRLWTVGVGTQNFKWGPSILNPIILSRNAGGFPSLDIGTSRPIKMYFKDIDLGTIDTKILLGRLSESNYFDSFPENDKRFFTGMSIGYSLPFLSNLVLGFNKVLYKQEQYFTPVDLAAWFWIFDNGIMVDSVQTRDTFDQLSSVFLDWKFQEVDLRVYLEWARNDFSGGWWSLTMEPEHSRA
;
A
#
# COMPACT_ATOMS: atom_id res chain seq x y z
N MET A 1 -31.03 15.53 7.36
CA MET A 1 -29.90 16.07 8.14
C MET A 1 -30.03 15.87 9.64
N LYS A 2 -31.07 16.39 10.35
CA LYS A 2 -31.18 16.24 11.83
C LYS A 2 -31.16 14.79 12.34
N LYS A 3 -31.77 13.83 11.64
CA LYS A 3 -31.76 12.40 12.02
C LYS A 3 -30.40 11.74 11.84
N LEU A 4 -29.59 12.14 10.85
CA LEU A 4 -28.22 11.64 10.68
C LEU A 4 -27.28 12.13 11.80
N ILE A 5 -27.43 13.40 12.20
CA ILE A 5 -26.66 13.98 13.32
C ILE A 5 -26.99 13.29 14.63
N LEU A 6 -28.25 12.91 14.84
CA LEU A 6 -28.67 12.18 16.03
C LEU A 6 -28.09 10.75 16.09
N ILE A 7 -27.99 10.08 14.94
CA ILE A 7 -27.36 8.75 14.84
C ILE A 7 -25.84 8.87 15.10
N PHE A 8 -25.19 9.93 14.60
CA PHE A 8 -23.79 10.21 14.90
C PHE A 8 -23.55 10.52 16.38
N LEU A 9 -24.45 11.28 17.03
CA LEU A 9 -24.37 11.56 18.47
C LEU A 9 -24.66 10.33 19.35
N LEU A 10 -25.55 9.44 18.93
CA LEU A 10 -25.84 8.19 19.65
C LEU A 10 -24.70 7.18 19.56
N LEU A 11 -23.88 7.21 18.51
CA LEU A 11 -22.66 6.40 18.41
C LEU A 11 -21.54 6.88 19.35
N TRP A 12 -21.66 8.06 19.94
CA TRP A 12 -20.71 8.62 20.93
C TRP A 12 -21.01 8.21 22.37
N ILE A 13 -22.15 7.57 22.62
CA ILE A 13 -22.58 7.23 24.00
C ILE A 13 -22.30 5.76 24.28
N ASN A 14 -21.24 5.49 25.04
CA ASN A 14 -20.96 4.26 25.80
C ASN A 14 -20.87 2.95 25.02
N ILE A 15 -19.83 2.77 24.29
CA ILE A 15 -19.40 1.42 23.93
C ILE A 15 -17.99 1.20 24.50
N HIS A 16 -17.90 0.67 25.70
CA HIS A 16 -16.68 0.02 26.18
C HIS A 16 -16.61 -1.35 25.51
N PHE A 17 -16.04 -1.43 24.33
CA PHE A 17 -15.70 -2.69 23.70
C PHE A 17 -14.22 -2.99 23.86
N SER A 18 -13.94 -4.21 24.20
CA SER A 18 -12.63 -4.84 24.07
C SER A 18 -12.12 -4.61 22.64
N SER A 19 -11.01 -3.89 22.51
CA SER A 19 -10.61 -3.27 21.28
C SER A 19 -9.43 -4.00 20.66
N ALA A 20 -9.69 -4.67 19.54
CA ALA A 20 -8.65 -5.08 18.64
C ALA A 20 -8.31 -3.91 17.69
N GLN A 21 -7.06 -3.53 17.59
CA GLN A 21 -6.63 -2.47 16.71
C GLN A 21 -6.34 -3.04 15.31
N ILE A 22 -6.74 -2.30 14.29
CA ILE A 22 -6.34 -2.58 12.91
C ILE A 22 -4.97 -1.95 12.71
N ASP A 23 -4.02 -2.79 12.37
CA ASP A 23 -2.70 -2.34 12.00
C ASP A 23 -2.72 -2.01 10.51
N VAL A 24 -2.59 -0.74 10.17
CA VAL A 24 -2.59 -0.29 8.78
C VAL A 24 -1.15 -0.05 8.36
N PRO A 25 -0.68 -0.68 7.27
CA PRO A 25 0.68 -0.48 6.80
C PRO A 25 1.03 1.00 6.64
N GLY A 26 2.10 1.44 7.33
CA GLY A 26 2.54 2.83 7.31
C GLY A 26 1.86 3.75 8.34
N ASP A 27 1.03 3.23 9.23
CA ASP A 27 0.56 3.97 10.40
C ASP A 27 1.67 4.05 11.47
N LEU A 28 1.63 5.08 12.32
CA LEU A 28 2.61 5.26 13.40
C LEU A 28 2.63 4.07 14.38
N ASP A 29 1.48 3.45 14.62
CA ASP A 29 1.38 2.27 15.47
C ASP A 29 2.13 1.07 14.87
N ASN A 30 2.06 0.89 13.55
CA ASN A 30 2.80 -0.14 12.84
C ASN A 30 4.32 0.09 12.93
N GLU A 31 4.77 1.34 12.78
CA GLU A 31 6.18 1.69 12.96
C GLU A 31 6.65 1.46 14.39
N TYR A 32 5.82 1.79 15.37
CA TYR A 32 6.14 1.55 16.77
C TYR A 32 6.34 0.05 17.05
N PHE A 33 5.49 -0.83 16.49
CA PHE A 33 5.67 -2.28 16.63
C PHE A 33 6.93 -2.80 15.94
N ARG A 34 7.29 -2.23 14.80
CA ARG A 34 8.57 -2.56 14.16
C ARG A 34 9.78 -2.15 15.01
N LEU A 35 9.72 -1.00 15.64
CA LEU A 35 10.77 -0.58 16.56
C LEU A 35 10.87 -1.50 17.78
N LEU A 36 9.73 -1.91 18.35
CA LEU A 36 9.70 -2.90 19.42
C LEU A 36 10.26 -4.25 18.98
N ALA A 37 9.92 -4.69 17.77
CA ALA A 37 10.43 -5.94 17.20
C ALA A 37 11.96 -5.87 17.01
N LEU A 38 12.52 -4.71 16.69
CA LEU A 38 13.96 -4.50 16.66
C LEU A 38 14.60 -4.75 18.02
N LYS A 39 14.02 -4.17 19.06
CA LYS A 39 14.57 -4.24 20.42
C LYS A 39 14.46 -5.64 21.01
N ASN A 40 13.43 -6.39 20.68
CA ASN A 40 13.15 -7.71 21.25
C ASN A 40 13.61 -8.88 20.36
N GLU A 41 14.42 -8.63 19.31
CA GLU A 41 14.88 -9.64 18.36
C GLU A 41 13.75 -10.45 17.68
N GLN A 42 12.59 -9.86 17.57
CA GLN A 42 11.44 -10.55 16.99
C GLN A 42 11.52 -10.60 15.47
N VAL A 43 11.03 -11.69 14.94
CA VAL A 43 10.95 -11.89 13.49
C VAL A 43 9.83 -11.02 12.93
N THR A 44 10.18 -10.12 12.03
CA THR A 44 9.23 -9.35 11.22
C THR A 44 9.39 -9.74 9.75
N HIS A 45 8.41 -9.44 8.93
CA HIS A 45 8.58 -9.57 7.49
C HIS A 45 9.76 -8.72 6.99
N LEU A 46 10.47 -9.22 5.97
CA LEU A 46 11.72 -8.62 5.52
C LEU A 46 11.51 -7.56 4.44
N GLY A 47 10.62 -7.81 3.49
CA GLY A 47 10.47 -6.97 2.30
C GLY A 47 9.12 -6.25 2.18
N TYR A 48 8.15 -6.60 2.98
CA TYR A 48 6.80 -6.05 2.92
C TYR A 48 6.15 -5.97 4.31
N TRP A 49 5.03 -5.26 4.37
CA TRP A 49 4.28 -5.03 5.60
C TRP A 49 2.87 -5.58 5.43
N PRO A 50 2.51 -6.62 6.15
CA PRO A 50 1.15 -7.12 6.15
C PRO A 50 0.22 -6.19 6.93
N THR A 51 -1.06 -6.22 6.61
CA THR A 51 -2.09 -5.47 7.35
C THR A 51 -2.25 -5.96 8.77
N ILE A 52 -2.03 -7.26 8.99
CA ILE A 52 -1.98 -7.88 10.31
C ILE A 52 -0.69 -8.68 10.36
N ASP A 53 0.25 -8.26 11.22
CA ASP A 53 1.46 -9.02 11.45
C ASP A 53 1.21 -10.06 12.56
N PRO A 54 1.23 -11.37 12.24
CA PRO A 54 1.01 -12.42 13.22
C PRO A 54 2.09 -12.48 14.29
N PHE A 55 3.24 -11.83 14.09
CA PHE A 55 4.36 -11.81 15.03
C PHE A 55 4.26 -10.70 16.07
N VAL A 56 3.47 -9.68 15.82
CA VAL A 56 3.21 -8.59 16.78
C VAL A 56 2.52 -9.09 18.06
N ASP A 57 1.88 -10.24 17.97
CA ASP A 57 1.19 -10.89 19.11
C ASP A 57 2.12 -11.32 20.24
N SER A 58 3.37 -11.61 19.94
CA SER A 58 4.35 -12.03 20.93
C SER A 58 4.97 -10.86 21.70
N LEU A 59 4.67 -9.62 21.31
CA LEU A 59 5.10 -8.43 22.03
C LEU A 59 4.26 -8.27 23.31
N THR A 60 4.81 -8.73 24.43
CA THR A 60 4.13 -8.78 25.70
C THR A 60 4.04 -7.44 26.42
N TRP A 61 4.73 -6.40 25.94
CA TRP A 61 4.74 -5.09 26.58
C TRP A 61 4.68 -3.93 25.60
N SER A 62 3.83 -2.96 25.89
CA SER A 62 3.68 -1.71 25.14
C SER A 62 3.38 -0.58 26.11
N LEU A 63 3.95 0.59 25.88
CA LEU A 63 3.56 1.83 26.58
C LEU A 63 2.06 2.15 26.44
N TRP A 64 1.41 1.51 25.47
CA TRP A 64 -0.01 1.64 25.14
C TRP A 64 -0.82 0.40 25.56
N ASP A 65 -0.49 -0.18 26.72
CA ASP A 65 -1.06 -1.44 27.23
C ASP A 65 -2.58 -1.44 27.40
N HIS A 66 -3.19 -0.27 27.42
CA HIS A 66 -4.65 -0.12 27.44
C HIS A 66 -5.31 -0.51 26.08
N ARG A 67 -4.52 -0.68 25.02
CA ARG A 67 -4.99 -1.20 23.73
C ARG A 67 -4.80 -2.71 23.71
N SER A 68 -5.84 -3.45 24.07
CA SER A 68 -5.75 -4.91 24.16
C SER A 68 -5.42 -5.52 22.79
N LYS A 69 -4.27 -6.14 22.66
CA LYS A 69 -3.80 -6.82 21.44
C LYS A 69 -4.28 -8.25 21.34
N GLY A 70 -4.53 -8.88 22.48
CA GLY A 70 -4.88 -10.30 22.55
C GLY A 70 -6.15 -10.72 21.82
N ASP A 71 -7.02 -9.77 21.49
CA ASP A 71 -8.29 -10.06 20.82
C ASP A 71 -8.17 -10.16 19.29
N GLN A 72 -7.09 -9.64 18.70
CA GLN A 72 -6.88 -9.72 17.24
C GLN A 72 -6.73 -11.16 16.75
N PHE A 73 -6.28 -12.07 17.61
CA PHE A 73 -5.93 -13.44 17.25
C PHE A 73 -6.90 -14.47 17.81
N LYS A 74 -7.89 -14.06 18.57
CA LYS A 74 -8.93 -14.96 19.05
C LYS A 74 -9.72 -15.54 17.88
N GLU A 75 -10.05 -16.81 17.99
CA GLU A 75 -11.00 -17.43 17.09
C GLU A 75 -12.40 -16.88 17.31
N GLY A 76 -13.21 -16.86 16.25
CA GLY A 76 -14.56 -16.32 16.28
C GLY A 76 -14.67 -14.93 15.68
N LEU A 77 -15.74 -14.25 16.01
CA LEU A 77 -16.04 -12.90 15.55
C LEU A 77 -15.47 -11.87 16.53
N THR A 78 -14.73 -10.91 16.02
CA THR A 78 -14.17 -9.79 16.76
C THR A 78 -14.62 -8.48 16.13
N ILE A 79 -15.10 -7.55 16.95
CA ILE A 79 -15.37 -6.18 16.51
C ILE A 79 -14.08 -5.39 16.67
N LEU A 80 -13.61 -4.79 15.61
CA LEU A 80 -12.42 -3.95 15.60
C LEU A 80 -12.80 -2.54 16.06
N ASN A 81 -11.86 -1.86 16.70
CA ASN A 81 -12.13 -0.53 17.27
C ASN A 81 -12.68 0.43 16.22
N PRO A 82 -13.86 1.02 16.47
CA PRO A 82 -14.34 2.10 15.63
C PRO A 82 -13.40 3.30 15.76
N GLY A 83 -13.04 3.88 14.63
CA GLY A 83 -12.25 5.08 14.56
C GLY A 83 -13.04 6.22 13.91
N ALA A 84 -12.92 7.41 14.47
CA ALA A 84 -13.44 8.62 13.85
C ALA A 84 -12.34 9.68 13.85
N LYS A 85 -12.07 10.27 12.68
CA LYS A 85 -11.08 11.33 12.52
C LYS A 85 -11.76 12.55 11.88
N THR A 86 -11.43 13.74 12.39
CA THR A 86 -11.86 15.00 11.79
C THR A 86 -10.63 15.78 11.37
N HIS A 87 -10.61 16.16 10.11
CA HIS A 87 -9.57 17.00 9.53
C HIS A 87 -10.15 18.37 9.18
N ILE A 88 -9.44 19.43 9.50
CA ILE A 88 -9.81 20.81 9.14
C ILE A 88 -8.68 21.38 8.30
N ASN A 89 -9.01 21.79 7.08
CA ASN A 89 -8.05 22.33 6.15
C ASN A 89 -8.55 23.69 5.64
N SER A 90 -7.82 24.76 5.93
CA SER A 90 -8.17 26.13 5.57
C SER A 90 -7.65 26.55 4.19
N SER A 91 -6.79 25.73 3.56
CA SER A 91 -6.09 26.05 2.32
C SER A 91 -6.34 25.00 1.23
N TYR A 92 -5.37 24.79 0.35
CA TYR A 92 -5.44 23.79 -0.70
C TYR A 92 -5.60 22.38 -0.12
N ALA A 93 -6.20 21.48 -0.91
CA ALA A 93 -6.28 20.08 -0.53
C ALA A 93 -4.86 19.53 -0.24
N ARG A 94 -4.73 18.85 0.88
CA ARG A 94 -3.44 18.30 1.34
C ARG A 94 -3.67 17.03 2.12
N GLY A 95 -3.06 15.97 1.66
CA GLY A 95 -3.03 14.67 2.31
C GLY A 95 -1.66 14.01 2.19
N PHE A 96 -1.39 13.06 3.06
CA PHE A 96 -0.16 12.28 3.03
C PHE A 96 -0.42 10.92 3.69
N ASN A 97 -0.25 9.84 2.93
CA ASN A 97 -0.52 8.48 3.39
C ASN A 97 -1.94 8.30 4.00
N ASP A 98 -2.93 8.95 3.41
CA ASP A 98 -4.30 9.00 3.93
C ASP A 98 -5.20 7.88 3.37
N GLY A 99 -4.65 7.01 2.55
CA GLY A 99 -5.43 5.95 1.90
C GLY A 99 -6.49 6.52 0.97
N PRO A 100 -7.75 6.06 1.09
CA PRO A 100 -8.84 6.52 0.22
C PRO A 100 -9.39 7.91 0.58
N VAL A 101 -8.91 8.52 1.68
CA VAL A 101 -9.52 9.74 2.24
C VAL A 101 -9.01 10.98 1.54
N TRP A 102 -9.92 11.74 0.95
CA TRP A 102 -9.61 13.02 0.38
C TRP A 102 -9.76 14.15 1.41
N LYS A 103 -8.64 14.75 1.83
CA LYS A 103 -8.60 15.88 2.73
C LYS A 103 -8.71 17.20 1.97
N GLY A 104 -9.90 17.48 1.44
CA GLY A 104 -10.23 18.71 0.74
C GLY A 104 -10.19 19.95 1.65
N LYS A 105 -10.33 21.13 1.06
CA LYS A 105 -10.52 22.38 1.82
C LYS A 105 -11.82 22.32 2.61
N GLY A 106 -11.80 22.77 3.86
CA GLY A 106 -12.91 22.71 4.80
C GLY A 106 -12.78 21.54 5.76
N ILE A 107 -13.90 20.94 6.12
CA ILE A 107 -13.98 19.82 7.06
C ILE A 107 -14.04 18.50 6.29
N THR A 108 -13.20 17.55 6.69
CA THR A 108 -13.30 16.16 6.28
C THR A 108 -13.49 15.29 7.52
N GLN A 109 -14.51 14.44 7.51
CA GLN A 109 -14.81 13.48 8.58
C GLN A 109 -14.69 12.06 8.04
N GLU A 110 -13.89 11.26 8.72
CA GLU A 110 -13.64 9.86 8.41
C GLU A 110 -14.18 8.98 9.53
N VAL A 111 -14.82 7.88 9.16
CA VAL A 111 -15.28 6.85 10.09
C VAL A 111 -14.83 5.49 9.58
N ASN A 112 -14.19 4.73 10.45
CA ASN A 112 -13.78 3.36 10.23
C ASN A 112 -14.49 2.47 11.24
N LEU A 113 -15.10 1.39 10.76
CA LEU A 113 -15.70 0.34 11.57
C LEU A 113 -15.25 -0.99 11.01
N GLY A 114 -14.82 -1.91 11.85
CA GLY A 114 -14.29 -3.18 11.38
C GLY A 114 -14.88 -4.39 12.10
N LEU A 115 -14.99 -5.46 11.32
CA LEU A 115 -15.34 -6.79 11.80
C LEU A 115 -14.27 -7.76 11.31
N ARG A 116 -13.89 -8.69 12.18
CA ARG A 116 -13.01 -9.78 11.82
C ARG A 116 -13.59 -11.09 12.30
N TRP A 117 -13.59 -12.07 11.45
CA TRP A 117 -13.90 -13.45 11.79
C TRP A 117 -12.69 -14.33 11.49
N LYS A 118 -12.30 -15.18 12.44
CA LYS A 118 -11.21 -16.13 12.28
C LYS A 118 -11.64 -17.51 12.70
N LYS A 119 -11.28 -18.51 11.89
CA LYS A 119 -11.43 -19.93 12.22
C LYS A 119 -10.26 -20.70 11.63
N ASN A 120 -9.46 -21.30 12.49
CA ASN A 120 -8.25 -22.03 12.10
C ASN A 120 -7.33 -21.17 11.21
N ARG A 121 -7.16 -21.55 9.95
CA ARG A 121 -6.29 -20.91 8.94
C ARG A 121 -7.00 -19.86 8.10
N LEU A 122 -8.31 -19.72 8.25
CA LEU A 122 -9.11 -18.76 7.49
C LEU A 122 -9.45 -17.56 8.35
N SER A 123 -9.22 -16.37 7.81
CA SER A 123 -9.68 -15.11 8.37
C SER A 123 -10.43 -14.29 7.32
N VAL A 124 -11.48 -13.63 7.77
CA VAL A 124 -12.25 -12.66 6.99
C VAL A 124 -12.26 -11.37 7.76
N MET A 125 -11.78 -10.32 7.14
CA MET A 125 -11.76 -8.98 7.72
C MET A 125 -12.56 -8.03 6.82
N PHE A 126 -13.45 -7.27 7.41
CA PHE A 126 -14.22 -6.24 6.73
C PHE A 126 -14.04 -4.92 7.47
N VAL A 127 -13.29 -4.00 6.87
CA VAL A 127 -12.89 -2.72 7.46
C VAL A 127 -13.07 -1.61 6.44
N PRO A 128 -14.32 -1.26 6.11
CA PRO A 128 -14.59 -0.18 5.19
C PRO A 128 -14.17 1.17 5.78
N ASN A 129 -13.85 2.09 4.89
CA ASN A 129 -13.63 3.48 5.19
C ASN A 129 -14.76 4.30 4.57
N ILE A 130 -15.42 5.11 5.39
CA ILE A 130 -16.46 6.05 4.95
C ILE A 130 -16.00 7.44 5.34
N PHE A 131 -15.98 8.35 4.39
CA PHE A 131 -15.67 9.73 4.70
C PHE A 131 -16.58 10.73 3.99
N TYR A 132 -16.80 11.83 4.67
CA TYR A 132 -17.41 13.04 4.14
C TYR A 132 -16.34 14.09 3.95
N SER A 133 -16.31 14.76 2.80
CA SER A 133 -15.46 15.93 2.56
C SER A 133 -16.33 17.12 2.19
N GLN A 134 -16.15 18.23 2.89
CA GLN A 134 -16.80 19.49 2.57
C GLN A 134 -16.34 20.03 1.22
N ASN A 135 -15.09 19.76 0.83
CA ASN A 135 -14.52 20.02 -0.49
C ASN A 135 -14.77 21.47 -0.99
N LEU A 136 -14.55 22.44 -0.09
CA LEU A 136 -14.74 23.85 -0.40
C LEU A 136 -13.90 24.30 -1.61
N PRO A 137 -14.37 25.26 -2.39
CA PRO A 137 -13.64 25.75 -3.55
C PRO A 137 -12.32 26.44 -3.17
N PHE A 138 -11.33 26.24 -4.01
CA PHE A 138 -10.07 26.95 -4.02
C PHE A 138 -9.62 27.17 -5.47
N GLU A 139 -8.65 28.03 -5.68
CA GLU A 139 -8.10 28.30 -7.00
C GLU A 139 -7.38 27.06 -7.52
N LEU A 140 -7.86 26.51 -8.64
CA LEU A 140 -7.25 25.39 -9.32
C LEU A 140 -6.14 25.90 -10.24
N ALA A 141 -5.08 25.11 -10.42
CA ALA A 141 -4.11 25.35 -11.46
C ALA A 141 -4.83 25.33 -12.81
N THR A 142 -4.64 26.40 -13.57
CA THR A 142 -5.25 26.54 -14.88
C THR A 142 -4.68 25.51 -15.84
N GLN A 143 -5.53 24.89 -16.65
CA GLN A 143 -5.08 24.17 -17.83
C GLN A 143 -4.41 25.17 -18.76
N ILE A 144 -3.11 25.07 -18.91
CA ILE A 144 -2.39 25.99 -19.78
C ILE A 144 -2.58 25.51 -21.22
N LYS A 145 -3.09 26.41 -22.03
CA LYS A 145 -3.06 26.26 -23.46
C LYS A 145 -1.62 26.50 -23.92
N ASP A 146 -1.20 25.64 -24.84
CA ASP A 146 0.02 25.78 -25.61
C ASP A 146 1.35 25.70 -24.84
N ASP A 147 1.99 24.56 -24.97
CA ASP A 147 3.42 24.23 -24.80
C ASP A 147 4.14 24.58 -23.49
N VAL A 148 3.48 25.11 -22.47
CA VAL A 148 4.19 25.72 -21.34
C VAL A 148 4.01 25.03 -20.00
N SER A 149 3.03 24.16 -19.81
CA SER A 149 2.89 23.49 -18.53
C SER A 149 2.95 21.97 -18.61
N PRO A 150 3.81 21.34 -17.82
CA PRO A 150 3.81 19.89 -17.68
C PRO A 150 2.54 19.35 -16.99
N PHE A 151 1.63 20.22 -16.54
CA PHE A 151 0.44 19.88 -15.75
C PHE A 151 -0.86 19.89 -16.53
N SER A 152 -0.86 20.28 -17.80
CA SER A 152 -2.08 20.32 -18.59
C SER A 152 -1.98 19.47 -19.86
N TYR A 153 -2.99 18.65 -20.05
CA TYR A 153 -3.22 17.88 -21.26
C TYR A 153 -4.57 18.33 -21.83
N GLN A 154 -4.65 18.51 -23.15
CA GLN A 154 -5.84 19.07 -23.78
C GLN A 154 -7.14 18.31 -23.49
N PHE A 155 -7.05 17.05 -23.17
CA PHE A 155 -8.19 16.16 -22.84
C PHE A 155 -8.31 15.91 -21.33
N ALA A 156 -7.40 16.43 -20.52
CA ALA A 156 -7.49 16.26 -19.08
C ALA A 156 -8.71 16.99 -18.50
N ASN A 157 -9.27 16.42 -17.46
CA ASN A 157 -10.33 17.07 -16.70
C ASN A 157 -9.77 18.33 -16.00
N LYS A 158 -10.61 19.36 -15.86
CA LYS A 158 -10.23 20.62 -15.15
C LYS A 158 -9.76 20.38 -13.71
N PHE A 159 -10.11 19.28 -13.12
CA PHE A 159 -9.70 18.89 -11.76
C PHE A 159 -8.39 18.07 -11.71
N ALA A 160 -7.84 17.66 -12.84
CA ALA A 160 -6.55 16.99 -12.88
C ALA A 160 -5.38 17.96 -12.69
N VAL A 161 -4.26 17.48 -12.13
CA VAL A 161 -3.01 18.24 -12.03
C VAL A 161 -2.08 17.95 -13.20
N SER A 162 -1.92 16.69 -13.54
CA SER A 162 -0.98 16.21 -14.54
C SER A 162 -1.67 15.30 -15.54
N TYR A 163 -1.21 15.30 -16.78
CA TYR A 163 -1.71 14.39 -17.80
C TYR A 163 -1.03 13.00 -17.76
N ARG A 164 -0.01 12.82 -16.94
CA ARG A 164 0.73 11.55 -16.84
C ARG A 164 0.42 10.74 -15.58
N VAL A 165 -0.14 11.40 -14.58
CA VAL A 165 -0.43 10.80 -13.29
C VAL A 165 -1.84 11.19 -12.88
N ASP A 166 -2.63 10.21 -12.44
CA ASP A 166 -3.96 10.47 -11.89
C ASP A 166 -3.85 11.16 -10.52
N TRP A 167 -3.57 12.44 -10.58
CA TRP A 167 -3.46 13.31 -9.43
C TRP A 167 -4.55 14.38 -9.48
N VAL A 168 -5.57 14.20 -8.70
CA VAL A 168 -6.74 15.06 -8.66
C VAL A 168 -6.47 16.28 -7.77
N GLN A 169 -6.64 17.49 -8.31
CA GLN A 169 -6.55 18.72 -7.53
C GLN A 169 -7.74 18.90 -6.58
N ARG A 170 -8.94 18.53 -7.06
CA ARG A 170 -10.19 18.65 -6.34
C ARG A 170 -11.23 17.69 -6.90
N TYR A 171 -11.95 17.01 -6.04
CA TYR A 171 -12.97 16.03 -6.43
C TYR A 171 -14.31 16.73 -6.73
N GLY A 172 -14.40 17.38 -7.88
CA GLY A 172 -15.60 18.09 -8.32
C GLY A 172 -15.89 19.40 -7.55
N ASP A 173 -17.06 19.95 -7.78
CA ASP A 173 -17.44 21.26 -7.25
C ASP A 173 -18.22 21.21 -5.93
N ASN A 174 -18.67 20.05 -5.49
CA ASN A 174 -19.56 19.88 -4.35
C ASN A 174 -18.92 19.08 -3.21
N ALA A 175 -19.49 19.23 -2.02
CA ALA A 175 -19.25 18.31 -0.92
C ALA A 175 -19.72 16.89 -1.29
N PHE A 176 -19.03 15.86 -0.83
CA PHE A 176 -19.36 14.48 -1.15
C PHE A 176 -19.11 13.52 0.01
N VAL A 177 -19.76 12.35 -0.07
CA VAL A 177 -19.48 11.20 0.78
C VAL A 177 -18.90 10.12 -0.10
N ASN A 178 -17.86 9.47 0.35
CA ASN A 178 -17.26 8.34 -0.34
C ASN A 178 -17.23 7.12 0.58
N PHE A 179 -17.41 5.96 -0.04
CA PHE A 179 -17.26 4.64 0.57
C PHE A 179 -16.14 3.89 -0.14
N HIS A 180 -15.19 3.42 0.63
CA HIS A 180 -14.13 2.54 0.15
C HIS A 180 -14.14 1.25 0.97
N PRO A 181 -13.97 0.05 0.36
CA PRO A 181 -13.90 -1.19 1.13
C PRO A 181 -12.77 -1.23 2.16
N GLY A 182 -11.78 -0.34 2.03
CA GLY A 182 -10.71 -0.13 3.02
C GLY A 182 -9.82 -1.34 3.18
N GLN A 183 -9.50 -1.65 4.44
CA GLN A 183 -8.60 -2.76 4.78
C GLN A 183 -9.36 -4.09 4.89
N SER A 184 -10.13 -4.44 3.85
CA SER A 184 -10.96 -5.64 3.82
C SER A 184 -10.28 -6.76 3.07
N GLU A 185 -10.29 -7.98 3.63
CA GLU A 185 -9.68 -9.14 3.01
C GLU A 185 -10.30 -10.47 3.46
N ILE A 186 -10.18 -11.48 2.62
CA ILE A 186 -10.31 -12.89 2.96
C ILE A 186 -8.94 -13.51 2.82
N ARG A 187 -8.42 -14.12 3.89
CA ARG A 187 -7.06 -14.65 3.92
C ARG A 187 -7.03 -16.08 4.43
N TYR A 188 -6.35 -16.94 3.71
CA TYR A 188 -5.94 -18.25 4.18
C TYR A 188 -4.45 -18.22 4.52
N GLN A 189 -4.09 -18.66 5.70
CA GLN A 189 -2.71 -18.65 6.20
C GLN A 189 -2.33 -20.03 6.73
N ASP A 190 -1.30 -20.62 6.13
CA ASP A 190 -0.65 -21.84 6.62
C ASP A 190 0.68 -21.49 7.32
N ARG A 191 1.42 -22.49 7.74
CA ARG A 191 2.72 -22.31 8.42
C ARG A 191 3.78 -21.66 7.54
N LEU A 192 3.78 -21.94 6.25
CA LEU A 192 4.80 -21.50 5.30
C LEU A 192 4.30 -20.42 4.33
N TRP A 193 3.05 -20.46 3.95
CA TRP A 193 2.51 -19.62 2.92
C TRP A 193 1.14 -19.03 3.29
N THR A 194 0.81 -17.93 2.67
CA THR A 194 -0.46 -17.23 2.81
C THR A 194 -1.00 -16.81 1.46
N VAL A 195 -2.32 -16.81 1.34
CA VAL A 195 -3.06 -16.29 0.18
C VAL A 195 -4.15 -15.37 0.69
N GLY A 196 -4.27 -14.20 0.09
CA GLY A 196 -5.30 -13.23 0.45
C GLY A 196 -5.97 -12.64 -0.79
N VAL A 197 -7.25 -12.31 -0.67
CA VAL A 197 -8.02 -11.54 -1.66
C VAL A 197 -8.68 -10.39 -0.92
N GLY A 198 -8.49 -9.17 -1.39
CA GLY A 198 -9.08 -8.02 -0.72
C GLY A 198 -8.73 -6.68 -1.36
N THR A 199 -8.90 -5.63 -0.56
CA THR A 199 -8.63 -4.25 -0.94
C THR A 199 -7.71 -3.55 0.07
N GLN A 200 -6.95 -4.33 0.84
CA GLN A 200 -6.00 -3.78 1.81
C GLN A 200 -4.87 -3.03 1.10
N ASN A 201 -4.31 -2.06 1.80
CA ASN A 201 -3.09 -1.41 1.35
C ASN A 201 -1.88 -2.33 1.57
N PHE A 202 -0.94 -2.25 0.65
CA PHE A 202 0.37 -2.87 0.76
C PHE A 202 1.43 -1.80 0.93
N LYS A 203 2.45 -2.10 1.71
CA LYS A 203 3.65 -1.30 1.82
C LYS A 203 4.85 -2.19 1.58
N TRP A 204 5.69 -1.84 0.61
CA TRP A 204 6.89 -2.57 0.25
C TRP A 204 8.13 -1.74 0.49
N GLY A 205 9.21 -2.40 0.83
CA GLY A 205 10.47 -1.74 1.14
C GLY A 205 10.60 -1.23 2.58
N PRO A 206 11.76 -0.72 2.94
CA PRO A 206 12.11 -0.36 4.32
C PRO A 206 11.66 1.05 4.73
N SER A 207 11.28 1.89 3.78
CA SER A 207 10.96 3.29 4.03
C SER A 207 9.75 3.44 4.97
N ILE A 208 9.83 4.38 5.89
CA ILE A 208 8.76 4.67 6.85
C ILE A 208 7.71 5.57 6.22
N LEU A 209 8.12 6.72 5.70
CA LEU A 209 7.21 7.75 5.23
C LEU A 209 6.95 7.69 3.74
N ASN A 210 7.97 7.40 2.95
CA ASN A 210 7.92 7.46 1.49
C ASN A 210 8.38 6.13 0.87
N PRO A 211 7.63 5.03 1.04
CA PRO A 211 7.91 3.81 0.27
C PRO A 211 7.74 4.12 -1.22
N ILE A 212 8.67 3.65 -2.03
CA ILE A 212 8.76 4.08 -3.43
C ILE A 212 7.72 3.34 -4.28
N ILE A 213 7.58 2.02 -4.08
CA ILE A 213 6.77 1.18 -4.97
C ILE A 213 5.29 1.16 -4.54
N LEU A 214 5.02 0.74 -3.31
CA LEU A 214 3.66 0.67 -2.76
C LEU A 214 3.61 1.31 -1.38
N SER A 215 2.62 2.17 -1.21
CA SER A 215 2.38 2.91 0.02
C SER A 215 0.90 2.99 0.34
N ARG A 216 0.55 3.75 1.35
CA ARG A 216 -0.82 4.13 1.68
C ARG A 216 -1.22 5.49 1.09
N ASN A 217 -0.54 5.97 0.09
CA ASN A 217 -0.83 7.28 -0.50
C ASN A 217 -2.14 7.33 -1.30
N ALA A 218 -2.66 6.16 -1.67
CA ALA A 218 -3.99 5.97 -2.25
C ALA A 218 -4.74 4.85 -1.50
N GLY A 219 -6.04 4.71 -1.74
CA GLY A 219 -6.80 3.56 -1.28
C GLY A 219 -6.24 2.26 -1.82
N GLY A 220 -6.40 1.17 -1.08
CA GLY A 220 -6.06 -0.16 -1.58
C GLY A 220 -6.97 -0.53 -2.76
N PHE A 221 -6.55 -1.46 -3.58
CA PHE A 221 -7.24 -1.88 -4.80
C PHE A 221 -7.59 -3.38 -4.74
N PRO A 222 -8.59 -3.83 -5.50
CA PRO A 222 -8.92 -5.26 -5.60
C PRO A 222 -7.71 -6.06 -6.02
N SER A 223 -7.29 -6.99 -5.17
CA SER A 223 -6.05 -7.73 -5.36
C SER A 223 -6.11 -9.15 -4.81
N LEU A 224 -5.29 -10.02 -5.38
CA LEU A 224 -4.93 -11.35 -4.90
C LEU A 224 -3.45 -11.32 -4.54
N ASP A 225 -3.09 -11.72 -3.33
CA ASP A 225 -1.71 -11.86 -2.92
C ASP A 225 -1.38 -13.28 -2.50
N ILE A 226 -0.15 -13.71 -2.80
CA ILE A 226 0.42 -14.99 -2.39
C ILE A 226 1.82 -14.70 -1.87
N GLY A 227 2.19 -15.30 -0.74
CA GLY A 227 3.53 -15.10 -0.20
C GLY A 227 3.86 -16.03 0.96
N THR A 228 4.99 -15.80 1.57
CA THR A 228 5.39 -16.49 2.80
C THR A 228 4.53 -15.99 3.96
N SER A 229 4.12 -16.88 4.86
CA SER A 229 3.40 -16.50 6.10
C SER A 229 4.33 -15.87 7.12
N ARG A 230 5.59 -16.17 7.02
CA ARG A 230 6.70 -15.68 7.85
C ARG A 230 7.99 -15.86 7.08
N PRO A 231 9.06 -15.15 7.41
CA PRO A 231 10.38 -15.40 6.83
C PRO A 231 10.79 -16.86 7.00
N ILE A 232 11.27 -17.46 5.93
CA ILE A 232 11.61 -18.89 5.86
C ILE A 232 13.12 -19.03 5.87
N LYS A 233 13.65 -19.72 6.88
CA LYS A 233 15.06 -20.05 6.97
C LYS A 233 15.38 -21.19 6.01
N MET A 234 16.36 -20.96 5.13
CA MET A 234 16.74 -21.92 4.10
C MET A 234 17.99 -22.68 4.52
N TYR A 235 17.98 -23.98 4.21
CA TYR A 235 19.13 -24.87 4.44
C TYR A 235 19.42 -25.70 3.19
N PHE A 236 20.69 -25.89 2.92
CA PHE A 236 21.14 -26.90 1.97
C PHE A 236 22.03 -27.91 2.71
N LYS A 237 21.51 -29.11 2.97
CA LYS A 237 22.09 -30.04 3.94
C LYS A 237 22.25 -29.34 5.31
N ASP A 238 23.45 -29.22 5.82
CA ASP A 238 23.77 -28.57 7.10
C ASP A 238 24.21 -27.10 6.94
N ILE A 239 24.22 -26.60 5.71
CA ILE A 239 24.65 -25.22 5.43
C ILE A 239 23.44 -24.28 5.54
N ASP A 240 23.52 -23.29 6.43
CA ASP A 240 22.56 -22.20 6.52
C ASP A 240 22.71 -21.28 5.29
N LEU A 241 21.66 -21.14 4.52
CA LEU A 241 21.61 -20.28 3.33
C LEU A 241 20.93 -18.93 3.61
N GLY A 242 20.62 -18.64 4.88
CA GLY A 242 19.92 -17.40 5.25
C GLY A 242 18.41 -17.53 5.25
N THR A 243 17.74 -16.39 5.30
CA THR A 243 16.29 -16.31 5.45
C THR A 243 15.69 -15.54 4.29
N ILE A 244 14.63 -16.07 3.70
CA ILE A 244 13.89 -15.45 2.60
C ILE A 244 12.46 -15.14 3.00
N ASP A 245 11.95 -14.04 2.46
CA ASP A 245 10.56 -13.62 2.60
C ASP A 245 10.06 -13.10 1.26
N THR A 246 8.88 -13.54 0.80
CA THR A 246 8.40 -13.22 -0.55
C THR A 246 6.91 -12.91 -0.57
N LYS A 247 6.52 -11.99 -1.45
CA LYS A 247 5.13 -11.65 -1.73
C LYS A 247 4.94 -11.41 -3.22
N ILE A 248 3.93 -12.05 -3.79
CA ILE A 248 3.45 -11.80 -5.16
C ILE A 248 2.08 -11.16 -5.02
N LEU A 249 1.80 -10.17 -5.84
CA LEU A 249 0.58 -9.38 -5.84
C LEU A 249 0.04 -9.28 -7.27
N LEU A 250 -1.21 -9.62 -7.44
CA LEU A 250 -1.98 -9.43 -8.66
C LEU A 250 -3.16 -8.52 -8.34
N GLY A 251 -3.44 -7.53 -9.16
CA GLY A 251 -4.50 -6.60 -8.84
C GLY A 251 -5.04 -5.85 -10.05
N ARG A 252 -6.05 -5.06 -9.78
CA ARG A 252 -6.70 -4.21 -10.77
C ARG A 252 -6.74 -2.78 -10.27
N LEU A 253 -6.08 -1.90 -10.98
CA LEU A 253 -6.12 -0.46 -10.74
C LEU A 253 -7.26 0.16 -11.55
N SER A 254 -7.83 1.21 -11.02
CA SER A 254 -8.82 2.04 -11.72
C SER A 254 -8.43 3.49 -11.62
N GLU A 255 -8.55 4.17 -12.72
CA GLU A 255 -8.35 5.61 -12.81
C GLU A 255 -9.51 6.37 -12.17
N SER A 256 -9.28 7.59 -11.74
CA SER A 256 -10.33 8.46 -11.23
C SER A 256 -11.14 9.07 -12.37
N ASN A 257 -12.42 9.35 -12.14
CA ASN A 257 -13.29 10.05 -13.09
C ASN A 257 -12.84 11.50 -13.37
N TYR A 258 -11.73 11.94 -12.80
CA TYR A 258 -11.22 13.31 -12.88
C TYR A 258 -9.88 13.42 -13.61
N PHE A 259 -9.34 12.32 -14.12
CA PHE A 259 -8.05 12.35 -14.80
C PHE A 259 -8.20 12.75 -16.27
N ASP A 260 -8.87 11.94 -17.06
CA ASP A 260 -9.10 12.27 -18.45
C ASP A 260 -10.51 11.88 -18.93
N SER A 261 -10.74 11.90 -20.23
CA SER A 261 -12.02 11.58 -20.87
C SER A 261 -11.99 10.31 -21.70
N PHE A 262 -10.98 9.46 -21.53
CA PHE A 262 -10.79 8.24 -22.30
C PHE A 262 -11.08 6.99 -21.44
N PRO A 263 -12.30 6.45 -21.47
CA PRO A 263 -12.66 5.30 -20.62
C PRO A 263 -11.96 3.99 -21.01
N GLU A 264 -11.33 3.93 -22.17
CA GLU A 264 -10.64 2.74 -22.67
C GLU A 264 -9.36 2.43 -21.89
N ASN A 265 -8.73 3.43 -21.29
CA ASN A 265 -7.49 3.28 -20.53
C ASN A 265 -7.68 3.32 -19.00
N ASP A 266 -8.91 3.52 -18.51
CA ASP A 266 -9.25 3.67 -17.08
C ASP A 266 -8.81 2.48 -16.21
N LYS A 267 -8.63 1.30 -16.80
CA LYS A 267 -8.38 0.07 -16.06
C LYS A 267 -7.04 -0.53 -16.43
N ARG A 268 -6.27 -0.84 -15.38
CA ARG A 268 -4.95 -1.45 -15.53
C ARG A 268 -4.85 -2.71 -14.72
N PHE A 269 -4.32 -3.76 -15.33
CA PHE A 269 -3.86 -4.94 -14.62
C PHE A 269 -2.53 -4.62 -13.93
N PHE A 270 -2.41 -5.04 -12.69
CA PHE A 270 -1.22 -4.86 -11.86
C PHE A 270 -0.66 -6.21 -11.46
N THR A 271 0.62 -6.39 -11.61
CA THR A 271 1.35 -7.54 -11.07
C THR A 271 2.64 -7.07 -10.40
N GLY A 272 3.02 -7.72 -9.32
CA GLY A 272 4.22 -7.33 -8.61
C GLY A 272 4.78 -8.43 -7.73
N MET A 273 6.05 -8.26 -7.36
CA MET A 273 6.78 -9.14 -6.47
C MET A 273 7.66 -8.33 -5.52
N SER A 274 7.65 -8.73 -4.25
CA SER A 274 8.61 -8.28 -3.23
C SER A 274 9.38 -9.47 -2.70
N ILE A 275 10.69 -9.34 -2.60
CA ILE A 275 11.60 -10.32 -2.01
C ILE A 275 12.47 -9.62 -0.98
N GLY A 276 12.53 -10.14 0.23
CA GLY A 276 13.52 -9.79 1.25
C GLY A 276 14.41 -11.00 1.54
N TYR A 277 15.68 -10.77 1.68
CA TYR A 277 16.67 -11.79 1.99
C TYR A 277 17.62 -11.32 3.09
N SER A 278 17.77 -12.15 4.12
CA SER A 278 18.71 -11.94 5.20
C SER A 278 19.82 -12.95 5.14
N LEU A 279 21.06 -12.47 5.21
CA LEU A 279 22.26 -13.30 5.11
C LEU A 279 22.43 -14.21 6.34
N PRO A 280 22.95 -15.43 6.19
CA PRO A 280 23.07 -16.40 7.29
C PRO A 280 24.05 -15.92 8.39
N PHE A 281 25.10 -15.19 8.01
CA PHE A 281 26.14 -14.68 8.92
C PHE A 281 25.91 -13.22 9.36
N LEU A 282 24.88 -12.58 8.81
CA LEU A 282 24.53 -11.19 9.10
C LEU A 282 22.99 -11.04 9.08
N SER A 283 22.34 -11.70 10.03
CA SER A 283 20.88 -11.84 10.08
C SER A 283 20.14 -10.50 10.33
N ASN A 284 20.84 -9.51 10.84
CA ASN A 284 20.34 -8.15 11.04
C ASN A 284 20.40 -7.26 9.79
N LEU A 285 20.99 -7.74 8.69
CA LEU A 285 21.00 -7.09 7.39
C LEU A 285 20.03 -7.80 6.44
N VAL A 286 19.07 -7.03 5.93
CA VAL A 286 18.15 -7.45 4.89
C VAL A 286 18.50 -6.75 3.59
N LEU A 287 18.64 -7.54 2.54
CA LEU A 287 18.68 -7.07 1.16
C LEU A 287 17.35 -7.39 0.50
N GLY A 288 16.82 -6.48 -0.27
CA GLY A 288 15.53 -6.72 -0.89
C GLY A 288 15.41 -6.18 -2.32
N PHE A 289 14.42 -6.72 -2.99
CA PHE A 289 14.07 -6.37 -4.35
C PHE A 289 12.56 -6.32 -4.49
N ASN A 290 12.07 -5.24 -5.08
CA ASN A 290 10.67 -5.08 -5.44
C ASN A 290 10.57 -4.81 -6.94
N LYS A 291 9.57 -5.41 -7.58
CA LYS A 291 9.23 -5.11 -8.96
C LYS A 291 7.73 -5.12 -9.14
N VAL A 292 7.23 -4.13 -9.86
CA VAL A 292 5.83 -4.05 -10.27
C VAL A 292 5.76 -3.73 -11.76
N LEU A 293 4.69 -4.23 -12.36
CA LEU A 293 4.29 -3.91 -13.72
C LEU A 293 2.79 -3.65 -13.72
N TYR A 294 2.37 -2.61 -14.40
CA TYR A 294 0.96 -2.33 -14.67
C TYR A 294 0.74 -2.07 -16.15
N LYS A 295 -0.32 -2.63 -16.68
CA LYS A 295 -0.64 -2.65 -18.09
C LYS A 295 -2.13 -2.36 -18.29
N GLN A 296 -2.48 -1.62 -19.32
CA GLN A 296 -3.89 -1.40 -19.65
C GLN A 296 -4.60 -2.73 -19.86
N GLU A 297 -5.77 -2.89 -19.23
CA GLU A 297 -6.49 -4.18 -19.17
C GLU A 297 -6.85 -4.73 -20.55
N GLN A 298 -7.14 -3.88 -21.51
CA GLN A 298 -7.45 -4.27 -22.89
C GLN A 298 -6.28 -4.97 -23.62
N TYR A 299 -5.03 -4.75 -23.18
CA TYR A 299 -3.83 -5.39 -23.75
C TYR A 299 -3.29 -6.52 -22.87
N PHE A 300 -4.03 -6.89 -21.83
CA PHE A 300 -3.62 -7.95 -20.91
C PHE A 300 -3.58 -9.30 -21.63
N THR A 301 -2.52 -10.06 -21.35
CA THR A 301 -2.33 -11.43 -21.80
C THR A 301 -1.96 -12.33 -20.61
N PRO A 302 -2.23 -13.65 -20.66
CA PRO A 302 -1.87 -14.55 -19.56
C PRO A 302 -0.39 -14.57 -19.19
N VAL A 303 0.50 -14.21 -20.11
CA VAL A 303 1.94 -14.11 -19.86
C VAL A 303 2.25 -12.97 -18.90
N ASP A 304 1.45 -11.92 -18.89
CA ASP A 304 1.61 -10.76 -18.01
C ASP A 304 1.45 -11.14 -16.52
N LEU A 305 0.80 -12.25 -16.20
CA LEU A 305 0.71 -12.78 -14.83
C LEU A 305 2.08 -13.05 -14.22
N ALA A 306 3.06 -13.40 -15.03
CA ALA A 306 4.42 -13.71 -14.61
C ALA A 306 5.43 -12.61 -15.00
N ALA A 307 4.97 -11.43 -15.41
CA ALA A 307 5.83 -10.35 -15.90
C ALA A 307 6.85 -9.87 -14.85
N TRP A 308 6.55 -10.01 -13.55
CA TRP A 308 7.49 -9.74 -12.45
C TRP A 308 8.73 -10.64 -12.47
N PHE A 309 8.65 -11.84 -13.08
CA PHE A 309 9.77 -12.78 -13.18
C PHE A 309 10.83 -12.33 -14.19
N TRP A 310 10.44 -11.57 -15.21
CA TRP A 310 11.32 -11.12 -16.28
C TRP A 310 12.04 -9.82 -15.87
N ILE A 311 13.27 -9.94 -15.40
CA ILE A 311 14.04 -8.78 -14.90
C ILE A 311 14.65 -7.99 -16.08
N PHE A 312 15.04 -8.67 -17.15
CA PHE A 312 15.80 -8.10 -18.26
C PHE A 312 15.27 -8.45 -19.66
N ASP A 313 14.14 -9.12 -19.77
CA ASP A 313 13.66 -9.58 -21.06
C ASP A 313 12.53 -8.71 -21.60
N ASN A 314 12.71 -8.28 -22.85
CA ASN A 314 11.71 -7.56 -23.64
C ASN A 314 10.63 -8.48 -24.24
N GLY A 315 10.78 -9.81 -24.13
CA GLY A 315 9.95 -10.78 -24.85
C GLY A 315 8.45 -10.71 -24.55
N ILE A 316 8.09 -10.19 -23.36
CA ILE A 316 6.68 -9.94 -22.99
C ILE A 316 6.19 -8.59 -23.54
N MET A 317 7.10 -7.71 -23.93
CA MET A 317 6.83 -6.30 -24.19
C MET A 317 6.97 -5.92 -25.65
N VAL A 318 7.46 -6.79 -26.50
CA VAL A 318 7.78 -6.46 -27.88
C VAL A 318 6.83 -7.18 -28.83
N ASP A 319 5.72 -6.56 -29.07
CA ASP A 319 5.15 -6.62 -30.41
C ASP A 319 4.59 -5.25 -30.76
N SER A 320 5.45 -4.46 -31.39
CA SER A 320 5.16 -3.16 -32.02
C SER A 320 5.32 -1.89 -31.15
N VAL A 321 5.66 -0.82 -31.85
CA VAL A 321 5.79 0.58 -31.38
C VAL A 321 4.51 1.11 -30.69
N GLN A 322 3.37 0.49 -30.90
CA GLN A 322 2.09 0.87 -30.30
C GLN A 322 1.92 0.42 -28.84
N THR A 323 2.70 -0.54 -28.35
CA THR A 323 2.53 -1.10 -27.00
C THR A 323 3.35 -0.39 -25.93
N ARG A 324 4.26 0.49 -26.27
CA ARG A 324 5.12 1.18 -25.29
C ARG A 324 4.36 2.02 -24.27
N ASP A 325 3.27 2.66 -24.71
CA ASP A 325 2.48 3.55 -23.85
C ASP A 325 1.37 2.82 -23.09
N THR A 326 1.26 1.50 -23.26
CA THR A 326 0.16 0.70 -22.67
C THR A 326 0.54 0.02 -21.36
N PHE A 327 1.81 -0.03 -21.03
CA PHE A 327 2.32 -0.59 -19.79
C PHE A 327 3.44 0.27 -19.22
N ASP A 328 3.69 0.10 -17.93
CA ASP A 328 4.80 0.72 -17.22
C ASP A 328 5.29 -0.21 -16.11
N GLN A 329 6.52 -0.02 -15.66
CA GLN A 329 7.11 -0.81 -14.58
C GLN A 329 7.96 0.05 -13.66
N LEU A 330 8.00 -0.38 -12.40
CA LEU A 330 8.88 0.16 -11.37
C LEU A 330 9.64 -1.00 -10.73
N SER A 331 10.91 -0.78 -10.47
CA SER A 331 11.74 -1.74 -9.72
C SER A 331 12.53 -1.01 -8.66
N SER A 332 12.67 -1.60 -7.48
CA SER A 332 13.57 -1.09 -6.45
C SER A 332 14.44 -2.18 -5.87
N VAL A 333 15.61 -1.76 -5.41
CA VAL A 333 16.47 -2.55 -4.53
C VAL A 333 16.60 -1.81 -3.22
N PHE A 334 16.64 -2.55 -2.12
CA PHE A 334 16.78 -1.92 -0.82
C PHE A 334 17.72 -2.69 0.10
N LEU A 335 18.21 -1.95 1.08
CA LEU A 335 18.99 -2.44 2.20
C LEU A 335 18.32 -1.95 3.49
N ASP A 336 18.17 -2.84 4.46
CA ASP A 336 17.64 -2.54 5.80
C ASP A 336 18.56 -3.19 6.84
N TRP A 337 19.36 -2.39 7.52
CA TRP A 337 20.37 -2.85 8.47
C TRP A 337 20.03 -2.39 9.89
N LYS A 338 19.95 -3.34 10.79
CA LYS A 338 19.55 -3.16 12.18
C LYS A 338 20.74 -3.39 13.10
N PHE A 339 21.05 -2.40 13.92
CA PHE A 339 22.09 -2.44 14.95
C PHE A 339 21.41 -2.46 16.31
N GLN A 340 21.05 -3.64 16.78
CA GLN A 340 20.26 -3.84 17.99
C GLN A 340 20.95 -3.33 19.27
N GLU A 341 22.28 -3.44 19.32
CA GLU A 341 23.08 -3.01 20.47
C GLU A 341 22.98 -1.50 20.79
N VAL A 342 22.69 -0.71 19.75
CA VAL A 342 22.61 0.76 19.84
C VAL A 342 21.25 1.31 19.42
N ASP A 343 20.24 0.45 19.28
CA ASP A 343 18.89 0.81 18.84
C ASP A 343 18.87 1.63 17.53
N LEU A 344 19.81 1.36 16.62
CA LEU A 344 19.96 2.07 15.34
C LEU A 344 19.48 1.20 14.18
N ARG A 345 18.72 1.80 13.29
CA ARG A 345 18.34 1.22 11.99
C ARG A 345 18.75 2.16 10.87
N VAL A 346 19.46 1.62 9.90
CA VAL A 346 19.85 2.33 8.67
C VAL A 346 19.20 1.62 7.49
N TYR A 347 18.51 2.34 6.65
CA TYR A 347 17.95 1.78 5.44
C TYR A 347 18.17 2.68 4.24
N LEU A 348 18.24 2.07 3.08
CA LEU A 348 18.36 2.71 1.78
C LEU A 348 17.44 1.99 0.80
N GLU A 349 16.72 2.72 -0.01
CA GLU A 349 15.98 2.20 -1.14
C GLU A 349 16.34 3.03 -2.39
N TRP A 350 16.63 2.34 -3.48
CA TRP A 350 16.88 2.95 -4.78
C TRP A 350 15.94 2.29 -5.79
N ALA A 351 15.23 3.11 -6.54
CA ALA A 351 14.27 2.64 -7.52
C ALA A 351 14.55 3.17 -8.91
N ARG A 352 14.08 2.43 -9.87
CA ARG A 352 14.05 2.81 -11.27
C ARG A 352 12.64 2.74 -11.81
N ASN A 353 12.23 3.81 -12.45
CA ASN A 353 11.09 3.87 -13.34
C ASN A 353 11.52 3.48 -14.73
N ASP A 354 10.60 3.02 -15.55
CA ASP A 354 10.81 2.54 -16.91
C ASP A 354 11.67 1.27 -17.06
N PHE A 355 11.50 0.64 -18.19
CA PHE A 355 12.20 -0.59 -18.52
C PHE A 355 13.64 -0.30 -18.96
N SER A 356 14.61 -0.96 -18.33
CA SER A 356 15.96 -0.97 -18.86
C SER A 356 16.13 -2.14 -19.82
N GLY A 357 16.34 -1.84 -21.11
CA GLY A 357 16.55 -2.84 -22.16
C GLY A 357 17.78 -3.73 -22.00
N GLY A 358 18.48 -3.68 -20.85
CA GLY A 358 19.64 -4.48 -20.52
C GLY A 358 20.63 -3.75 -19.60
N TRP A 359 21.74 -4.40 -19.29
CA TRP A 359 22.80 -3.86 -18.44
C TRP A 359 23.36 -2.52 -18.93
N TRP A 360 23.39 -2.32 -20.24
CA TRP A 360 23.86 -1.07 -20.81
C TRP A 360 23.01 0.11 -20.37
N SER A 361 21.69 0.04 -20.57
CA SER A 361 20.80 1.15 -20.20
C SER A 361 20.72 1.33 -18.68
N LEU A 362 20.90 0.24 -17.91
CA LEU A 362 21.00 0.32 -16.45
C LEU A 362 22.21 1.11 -15.97
N THR A 363 23.35 0.99 -16.67
CA THR A 363 24.61 1.58 -16.23
C THR A 363 24.89 2.93 -16.86
N MET A 364 24.39 3.21 -18.06
CA MET A 364 24.72 4.41 -18.84
C MET A 364 23.72 5.56 -18.67
N GLU A 365 22.52 5.27 -18.16
CA GLU A 365 21.47 6.27 -17.91
C GLU A 365 21.00 6.25 -16.46
N PRO A 366 21.90 6.40 -15.47
CA PRO A 366 21.53 6.31 -14.06
C PRO A 366 20.63 7.46 -13.59
N GLU A 367 20.60 8.57 -14.32
CA GLU A 367 19.73 9.72 -14.05
C GLU A 367 18.25 9.42 -14.27
N HIS A 368 17.91 8.50 -15.17
CA HIS A 368 16.54 8.04 -15.38
C HIS A 368 16.05 7.10 -14.25
N SER A 369 16.91 6.81 -13.30
CA SER A 369 16.71 5.80 -12.26
C SER A 369 16.58 6.38 -10.86
N ARG A 370 16.61 7.69 -10.70
CA ARG A 370 16.57 8.35 -9.39
C ARG A 370 15.13 8.66 -9.02
N ALA A 371 14.61 7.97 -8.03
CA ALA A 371 13.36 8.31 -7.36
C ALA A 371 13.65 8.87 -5.96
#